data_f6b13cf5233e5599ed98fd9f96475e5f
#
_entry.id   f6b13cf5233e5599ed98fd9f96475e5f
#
_cell.length_a   1.000
_cell.length_b   1.000
_cell.length_c   1.000
_cell.angle_alpha   90.00
_cell.angle_beta   90.00
_cell.angle_gamma   90.00
#
_symmetry.space_group_name_H-M   'P 1'
#
loop_
_entity.id
_entity.type
_entity.pdbx_description
1 polymer ?
#
loop_
_entity_poly.entity_id
_entity_poly.type
_entity_poly.pdbx_seq_one_letter_code
_entity_poly.pdbx_strand_id
1 'polypeptide(L)'
;MFSKILVANRGEVALRVMRAAKELGVKTVAVYSTEDADTYPVRYADEAVCIGPAQANQSYLVMSNIIAAAKTTGAEAVHPGYGFLAENAAFARACADNDLVFIGPSPDCIERMGDKSMARETMKACGVPTVPGSDGCIDTASEAKAFADTVGYPVLIKATAGGGGKGMREVHDPTDLESQYQAARTEAGAAFGNDGVYLEKLVLRPRHVEVQVLADDFGNSIALCERDCSVQRRHQKLIEEAPSPALDEELRRAMGVAAIKAVRAVDYRNAGTIEFLLDERGHFYFMEMNTRVQVEHPVTEQITGTDIIKEQLRIASGEPISCASRAPFVPFGHAMEFRINAEDPAHGFRPCPGTITKFEPPAGPGVRVESYVRTGSRISPYYDSLVAKLVVYGQDRDEALARGRRALDEFVIEGIATTISFHRRVLDNAVFCAGEATTDFIETQMGDVL
;
A
#
# COMPACT_ATOMS: atom_id res chain seq x y z
N MET A 1 -9.01 -14.81 21.20
CA MET A 1 -7.88 -15.00 20.25
C MET A 1 -8.04 -16.35 19.55
N PHE A 2 -7.72 -16.45 18.24
CA PHE A 2 -7.77 -17.69 17.45
C PHE A 2 -6.76 -18.72 17.95
N SER A 3 -7.03 -20.00 17.74
CA SER A 3 -6.06 -21.08 17.96
C SER A 3 -5.19 -21.34 16.72
N LYS A 4 -5.76 -21.16 15.52
CA LYS A 4 -5.06 -21.36 14.25
C LYS A 4 -5.62 -20.46 13.15
N ILE A 5 -4.73 -19.84 12.35
CA ILE A 5 -5.09 -19.04 11.18
C ILE A 5 -4.40 -19.57 9.91
N LEU A 6 -5.02 -19.35 8.75
CA LEU A 6 -4.40 -19.53 7.47
C LEU A 6 -3.92 -18.19 6.93
N VAL A 7 -2.68 -18.14 6.40
CA VAL A 7 -2.10 -16.96 5.78
C VAL A 7 -2.24 -17.09 4.26
N ALA A 8 -3.22 -16.38 3.69
CA ALA A 8 -3.56 -16.44 2.26
C ALA A 8 -2.66 -15.51 1.43
N ASN A 9 -1.37 -15.62 1.62
CA ASN A 9 -0.36 -14.80 0.94
C ASN A 9 0.99 -15.52 0.89
N ARG A 10 1.99 -14.88 0.30
CA ARG A 10 3.36 -15.36 0.12
C ARG A 10 4.38 -14.27 0.48
N GLY A 11 5.65 -14.63 0.38
CA GLY A 11 6.73 -13.65 0.48
C GLY A 11 6.91 -13.10 1.91
N GLU A 12 7.34 -11.84 1.98
CA GLU A 12 7.68 -11.23 3.28
C GLU A 12 6.44 -11.00 4.15
N VAL A 13 5.30 -10.62 3.56
CA VAL A 13 4.07 -10.36 4.33
C VAL A 13 3.53 -11.64 4.96
N ALA A 14 3.60 -12.78 4.27
CA ALA A 14 3.21 -14.05 4.86
C ALA A 14 4.06 -14.36 6.10
N LEU A 15 5.38 -14.18 5.99
CA LEU A 15 6.28 -14.37 7.12
C LEU A 15 6.03 -13.37 8.25
N ARG A 16 5.74 -12.09 7.91
CA ARG A 16 5.40 -11.04 8.88
C ARG A 16 4.16 -11.41 9.70
N VAL A 17 3.11 -11.87 9.02
CA VAL A 17 1.88 -12.33 9.67
C VAL A 17 2.14 -13.55 10.57
N MET A 18 2.88 -14.54 10.08
CA MET A 18 3.22 -15.75 10.84
C MET A 18 4.04 -15.44 12.11
N ARG A 19 4.97 -14.47 12.03
CA ARG A 19 5.74 -14.01 13.21
C ARG A 19 4.82 -13.39 14.26
N ALA A 20 3.91 -12.50 13.85
CA ALA A 20 2.96 -11.89 14.77
C ALA A 20 2.01 -12.91 15.39
N ALA A 21 1.48 -13.84 14.59
CA ALA A 21 0.63 -14.92 15.07
C ALA A 21 1.34 -15.79 16.10
N LYS A 22 2.57 -16.21 15.81
CA LYS A 22 3.39 -17.04 16.72
C LYS A 22 3.66 -16.36 18.06
N GLU A 23 3.94 -15.05 18.06
CA GLU A 23 4.14 -14.26 19.27
C GLU A 23 2.86 -14.10 20.10
N LEU A 24 1.68 -14.27 19.47
CA LEU A 24 0.38 -14.32 20.12
C LEU A 24 -0.06 -15.76 20.52
N GLY A 25 0.80 -16.76 20.28
CA GLY A 25 0.50 -18.17 20.56
C GLY A 25 -0.47 -18.80 19.55
N VAL A 26 -0.69 -18.18 18.38
CA VAL A 26 -1.58 -18.64 17.33
C VAL A 26 -0.81 -19.48 16.31
N LYS A 27 -1.28 -20.70 16.03
CA LYS A 27 -0.71 -21.57 14.99
C LYS A 27 -1.02 -21.03 13.60
N THR A 28 -0.14 -21.34 12.64
CA THR A 28 -0.22 -20.82 11.28
C THR A 28 -0.20 -21.91 10.22
N VAL A 29 -1.04 -21.72 9.21
CA VAL A 29 -1.05 -22.51 7.98
C VAL A 29 -0.55 -21.62 6.84
N ALA A 30 0.55 -22.01 6.19
CA ALA A 30 0.98 -21.39 4.94
C ALA A 30 0.23 -22.01 3.77
N VAL A 31 -0.23 -21.19 2.82
CA VAL A 31 -0.55 -21.69 1.49
C VAL A 31 0.60 -21.37 0.53
N TYR A 32 0.84 -22.24 -0.43
CA TYR A 32 1.92 -22.04 -1.40
C TYR A 32 1.60 -22.62 -2.77
N SER A 33 2.11 -21.99 -3.82
CA SER A 33 2.16 -22.58 -5.17
C SER A 33 3.36 -23.50 -5.28
N THR A 34 3.38 -24.36 -6.30
CA THR A 34 4.55 -25.25 -6.55
C THR A 34 5.87 -24.49 -6.67
N GLU A 35 5.84 -23.23 -7.13
CA GLU A 35 7.04 -22.36 -7.24
C GLU A 35 7.58 -21.93 -5.87
N ASP A 36 6.71 -21.78 -4.88
CA ASP A 36 7.07 -21.32 -3.54
C ASP A 36 7.33 -22.45 -2.53
N ALA A 37 7.29 -23.73 -2.96
CA ALA A 37 7.39 -24.90 -2.08
C ALA A 37 8.61 -24.89 -1.14
N ASP A 38 9.74 -24.35 -1.60
CA ASP A 38 10.99 -24.29 -0.85
C ASP A 38 11.24 -22.96 -0.14
N THR A 39 10.27 -22.04 -0.15
CA THR A 39 10.43 -20.71 0.46
C THR A 39 10.40 -20.77 1.99
N TYR A 40 11.00 -19.76 2.62
CA TYR A 40 11.10 -19.74 4.06
C TYR A 40 9.76 -19.64 4.80
N PRO A 41 8.73 -18.89 4.33
CA PRO A 41 7.40 -18.89 4.95
C PRO A 41 6.78 -20.30 5.05
N VAL A 42 6.93 -21.12 4.02
CA VAL A 42 6.41 -22.51 4.00
C VAL A 42 7.07 -23.38 5.07
N ARG A 43 8.38 -23.19 5.31
CA ARG A 43 9.12 -23.90 6.36
C ARG A 43 8.91 -23.35 7.76
N TYR A 44 8.48 -22.08 7.87
CA TYR A 44 8.30 -21.39 9.14
C TYR A 44 6.92 -21.66 9.77
N ALA A 45 5.90 -21.84 8.94
CA ALA A 45 4.55 -22.14 9.38
C ALA A 45 4.47 -23.49 10.11
N ASP A 46 3.44 -23.65 10.95
CA ASP A 46 3.20 -24.92 11.65
C ASP A 46 2.68 -26.01 10.68
N GLU A 47 1.90 -25.61 9.67
CA GLU A 47 1.40 -26.45 8.60
C GLU A 47 1.51 -25.71 7.25
N ALA A 48 1.58 -26.46 6.14
CA ALA A 48 1.64 -25.86 4.81
C ALA A 48 0.84 -26.68 3.80
N VAL A 49 0.11 -26.01 2.91
CA VAL A 49 -0.75 -26.64 1.90
C VAL A 49 -0.43 -26.06 0.51
N CYS A 50 -0.11 -26.95 -0.43
CA CYS A 50 0.03 -26.58 -1.84
C CYS A 50 -1.35 -26.28 -2.44
N ILE A 51 -1.53 -25.08 -3.01
CA ILE A 51 -2.80 -24.61 -3.55
C ILE A 51 -2.83 -24.55 -5.08
N GLY A 52 -1.78 -24.98 -5.77
CA GLY A 52 -1.75 -25.02 -7.24
C GLY A 52 -0.37 -24.72 -7.84
N PRO A 53 -0.32 -24.58 -9.18
CA PRO A 53 0.92 -24.29 -9.91
C PRO A 53 1.41 -22.87 -9.72
N ALA A 54 2.52 -22.51 -10.38
CA ALA A 54 3.22 -21.22 -10.21
C ALA A 54 2.36 -19.99 -10.49
N GLN A 55 1.49 -20.03 -11.49
CA GLN A 55 0.66 -18.90 -11.90
C GLN A 55 -0.33 -18.51 -10.78
N ALA A 56 -0.37 -17.24 -10.42
CA ALA A 56 -1.24 -16.75 -9.35
C ALA A 56 -2.74 -17.02 -9.61
N ASN A 57 -3.20 -16.90 -10.86
CA ASN A 57 -4.58 -17.20 -11.27
C ASN A 57 -4.95 -18.69 -11.21
N GLN A 58 -3.99 -19.58 -10.96
CA GLN A 58 -4.19 -21.01 -10.77
C GLN A 58 -3.85 -21.46 -9.33
N SER A 59 -3.46 -20.55 -8.46
CA SER A 59 -3.06 -20.79 -7.07
C SER A 59 -3.60 -19.70 -6.11
N TYR A 60 -2.84 -18.66 -5.84
CA TYR A 60 -3.15 -17.62 -4.85
C TYR A 60 -4.44 -16.82 -5.11
N LEU A 61 -4.94 -16.79 -6.36
CA LEU A 61 -6.21 -16.15 -6.72
C LEU A 61 -7.39 -17.14 -6.82
N VAL A 62 -7.16 -18.43 -6.54
CA VAL A 62 -8.21 -19.47 -6.55
C VAL A 62 -8.82 -19.59 -5.16
N MET A 63 -9.91 -18.85 -4.93
CA MET A 63 -10.59 -18.77 -3.63
C MET A 63 -10.96 -20.15 -3.07
N SER A 64 -11.50 -21.04 -3.91
CA SER A 64 -11.90 -22.39 -3.49
C SER A 64 -10.76 -23.21 -2.91
N ASN A 65 -9.53 -23.08 -3.46
CA ASN A 65 -8.38 -23.82 -2.97
C ASN A 65 -7.92 -23.30 -1.60
N ILE A 66 -8.00 -21.98 -1.38
CA ILE A 66 -7.65 -21.36 -0.09
C ILE A 66 -8.68 -21.75 0.97
N ILE A 67 -9.98 -21.69 0.66
CA ILE A 67 -11.06 -22.12 1.57
C ILE A 67 -10.91 -23.59 1.92
N ALA A 68 -10.67 -24.46 0.93
CA ALA A 68 -10.46 -25.89 1.15
C ALA A 68 -9.26 -26.15 2.08
N ALA A 69 -8.15 -25.44 1.85
CA ALA A 69 -6.96 -25.53 2.72
C ALA A 69 -7.29 -25.10 4.17
N ALA A 70 -8.04 -24.01 4.36
CA ALA A 70 -8.44 -23.55 5.70
C ALA A 70 -9.33 -24.59 6.42
N LYS A 71 -10.34 -25.10 5.73
CA LYS A 71 -11.25 -26.11 6.30
C LYS A 71 -10.53 -27.43 6.62
N THR A 72 -9.64 -27.88 5.73
CA THR A 72 -8.90 -29.15 5.91
C THR A 72 -7.94 -29.11 7.08
N THR A 73 -7.30 -27.95 7.31
CA THR A 73 -6.35 -27.74 8.40
C THR A 73 -7.01 -27.31 9.72
N GLY A 74 -8.31 -27.00 9.68
CA GLY A 74 -9.04 -26.50 10.84
C GLY A 74 -8.62 -25.09 11.26
N ALA A 75 -8.22 -24.24 10.31
CA ALA A 75 -8.00 -22.81 10.56
C ALA A 75 -9.36 -22.12 10.85
N GLU A 76 -9.37 -21.20 11.81
CA GLU A 76 -10.56 -20.45 12.23
C GLU A 76 -10.70 -19.13 11.48
N ALA A 77 -9.57 -18.60 10.98
CA ALA A 77 -9.52 -17.32 10.29
C ALA A 77 -8.52 -17.32 9.15
N VAL A 78 -8.68 -16.38 8.21
CA VAL A 78 -7.81 -16.19 7.06
C VAL A 78 -7.25 -14.78 7.07
N HIS A 79 -5.92 -14.66 7.09
CA HIS A 79 -5.24 -13.38 6.94
C HIS A 79 -4.80 -13.20 5.47
N PRO A 80 -5.33 -12.21 4.75
CA PRO A 80 -5.05 -12.06 3.32
C PRO A 80 -3.72 -11.34 3.03
N GLY A 81 -3.10 -10.70 4.01
CA GLY A 81 -1.96 -9.81 3.81
C GLY A 81 -2.31 -8.58 2.98
N TYR A 82 -1.53 -8.32 1.93
CA TYR A 82 -1.80 -7.31 0.91
C TYR A 82 -1.63 -7.91 -0.50
N GLY A 83 -2.22 -7.27 -1.52
CA GLY A 83 -2.29 -7.84 -2.87
C GLY A 83 -3.21 -9.06 -2.95
N PHE A 84 -3.09 -9.84 -4.02
CA PHE A 84 -3.93 -11.02 -4.29
C PHE A 84 -5.43 -10.82 -3.96
N LEU A 85 -5.92 -11.50 -2.93
CA LEU A 85 -7.33 -11.48 -2.51
C LEU A 85 -7.62 -10.54 -1.33
N ALA A 86 -6.65 -9.72 -0.91
CA ALA A 86 -6.79 -8.86 0.28
C ALA A 86 -7.93 -7.83 0.16
N GLU A 87 -8.19 -7.34 -1.05
CA GLU A 87 -9.27 -6.38 -1.36
C GLU A 87 -10.36 -6.99 -2.23
N ASN A 88 -10.58 -8.31 -2.10
CA ASN A 88 -11.60 -9.04 -2.85
C ASN A 88 -12.84 -9.30 -1.98
N ALA A 89 -13.93 -8.56 -2.22
CA ALA A 89 -15.18 -8.69 -1.47
C ALA A 89 -15.81 -10.10 -1.61
N ALA A 90 -15.71 -10.72 -2.80
CA ALA A 90 -16.23 -12.07 -3.00
C ALA A 90 -15.45 -13.10 -2.17
N PHE A 91 -14.14 -12.93 -1.99
CA PHE A 91 -13.35 -13.79 -1.13
C PHE A 91 -13.71 -13.61 0.36
N ALA A 92 -13.90 -12.38 0.81
CA ALA A 92 -14.32 -12.11 2.18
C ALA A 92 -15.72 -12.71 2.46
N ARG A 93 -16.68 -12.63 1.52
CA ARG A 93 -17.99 -13.33 1.60
C ARG A 93 -17.80 -14.84 1.65
N ALA A 94 -16.96 -15.40 0.74
CA ALA A 94 -16.71 -16.84 0.72
C ALA A 94 -16.09 -17.36 2.04
N CYS A 95 -15.26 -16.56 2.72
CA CYS A 95 -14.79 -16.90 4.07
C CYS A 95 -15.97 -16.99 5.05
N ALA A 96 -16.83 -15.97 5.10
CA ALA A 96 -17.98 -15.95 5.99
C ALA A 96 -18.97 -17.11 5.71
N ASP A 97 -19.25 -17.41 4.44
CA ASP A 97 -20.12 -18.52 4.02
C ASP A 97 -19.58 -19.91 4.42
N ASN A 98 -18.28 -19.97 4.76
CA ASN A 98 -17.60 -21.19 5.20
C ASN A 98 -17.20 -21.17 6.69
N ASP A 99 -17.81 -20.33 7.52
CA ASP A 99 -17.50 -20.16 8.93
C ASP A 99 -16.02 -19.81 9.22
N LEU A 100 -15.40 -19.04 8.33
CA LEU A 100 -14.04 -18.54 8.48
C LEU A 100 -14.07 -17.02 8.70
N VAL A 101 -13.33 -16.54 9.69
CA VAL A 101 -13.18 -15.11 9.91
C VAL A 101 -12.19 -14.55 8.89
N PHE A 102 -12.64 -13.61 8.06
CA PHE A 102 -11.72 -12.82 7.22
C PHE A 102 -11.06 -11.75 8.09
N ILE A 103 -9.72 -11.76 8.20
CA ILE A 103 -8.97 -10.76 8.99
C ILE A 103 -8.82 -9.49 8.16
N GLY A 104 -9.80 -8.62 8.27
CA GLY A 104 -9.96 -7.41 7.48
C GLY A 104 -11.34 -6.80 7.68
N PRO A 105 -11.73 -5.83 6.84
CA PRO A 105 -13.06 -5.21 6.88
C PRO A 105 -14.15 -6.12 6.30
N SER A 106 -15.40 -5.67 6.41
CA SER A 106 -16.54 -6.37 5.83
C SER A 106 -16.50 -6.41 4.29
N PRO A 107 -17.10 -7.43 3.65
CA PRO A 107 -17.19 -7.50 2.20
C PRO A 107 -17.81 -6.25 1.56
N ASP A 108 -18.85 -5.70 2.19
CA ASP A 108 -19.55 -4.52 1.69
C ASP A 108 -18.69 -3.26 1.76
N CYS A 109 -17.85 -3.16 2.80
CA CYS A 109 -16.88 -2.08 2.91
C CYS A 109 -15.79 -2.19 1.82
N ILE A 110 -15.29 -3.40 1.56
CA ILE A 110 -14.30 -3.64 0.49
C ILE A 110 -14.89 -3.24 -0.87
N GLU A 111 -16.12 -3.66 -1.18
CA GLU A 111 -16.79 -3.38 -2.43
C GLU A 111 -17.03 -1.87 -2.62
N ARG A 112 -17.55 -1.22 -1.57
CA ARG A 112 -17.85 0.22 -1.56
C ARG A 112 -16.61 1.09 -1.73
N MET A 113 -15.50 0.74 -1.07
CA MET A 113 -14.26 1.50 -1.15
C MET A 113 -13.41 1.12 -2.38
N GLY A 114 -13.63 -0.05 -2.95
CA GLY A 114 -13.03 -0.46 -4.22
C GLY A 114 -13.59 0.26 -5.46
N ASP A 115 -14.82 0.77 -5.38
CA ASP A 115 -15.40 1.62 -6.41
C ASP A 115 -15.00 3.10 -6.18
N LYS A 116 -14.19 3.65 -7.07
CA LYS A 116 -13.63 5.01 -6.92
C LYS A 116 -14.71 6.11 -6.89
N SER A 117 -15.80 5.96 -7.65
CA SER A 117 -16.91 6.90 -7.65
C SER A 117 -17.68 6.84 -6.33
N MET A 118 -18.06 5.64 -5.88
CA MET A 118 -18.77 5.46 -4.62
C MET A 118 -17.92 5.89 -3.41
N ALA A 119 -16.63 5.58 -3.42
CA ALA A 119 -15.70 6.02 -2.38
C ALA A 119 -15.64 7.54 -2.30
N ARG A 120 -15.47 8.23 -3.45
CA ARG A 120 -15.40 9.68 -3.52
C ARG A 120 -16.72 10.35 -3.06
N GLU A 121 -17.87 9.87 -3.52
CA GLU A 121 -19.17 10.37 -3.10
C GLU A 121 -19.38 10.20 -1.59
N THR A 122 -18.99 9.04 -1.04
CA THR A 122 -19.05 8.77 0.39
C THR A 122 -18.16 9.75 1.17
N MET A 123 -16.95 10.00 0.70
CA MET A 123 -16.03 10.93 1.35
C MET A 123 -16.55 12.37 1.30
N LYS A 124 -17.07 12.81 0.14
CA LYS A 124 -17.71 14.12 -0.03
C LYS A 124 -18.88 14.30 0.94
N ALA A 125 -19.74 13.27 1.06
CA ALA A 125 -20.91 13.30 1.94
C ALA A 125 -20.55 13.40 3.45
N CYS A 126 -19.44 12.80 3.88
CA CYS A 126 -18.99 12.90 5.28
C CYS A 126 -18.05 14.08 5.55
N GLY A 127 -17.82 14.97 4.56
CA GLY A 127 -17.01 16.16 4.69
C GLY A 127 -15.50 15.89 4.74
N VAL A 128 -15.03 14.84 4.12
CA VAL A 128 -13.62 14.60 3.81
C VAL A 128 -13.28 15.34 2.51
N PRO A 129 -12.24 16.17 2.47
CA PRO A 129 -11.87 16.89 1.26
C PRO A 129 -11.58 15.94 0.10
N THR A 130 -12.17 16.20 -1.07
CA THR A 130 -11.92 15.47 -2.31
C THR A 130 -11.41 16.42 -3.38
N VAL A 131 -10.60 15.93 -4.32
CA VAL A 131 -10.16 16.77 -5.45
C VAL A 131 -11.39 17.35 -6.14
N PRO A 132 -11.46 18.68 -6.40
CA PRO A 132 -12.55 19.26 -7.16
C PRO A 132 -12.70 18.55 -8.51
N GLY A 133 -13.87 17.98 -8.79
CA GLY A 133 -14.11 17.17 -9.97
C GLY A 133 -15.58 17.14 -10.34
N SER A 134 -15.88 16.63 -11.54
CA SER A 134 -17.24 16.52 -12.06
C SER A 134 -18.10 15.60 -11.17
N ASP A 135 -19.40 15.88 -11.16
CA ASP A 135 -20.37 15.01 -10.51
C ASP A 135 -20.72 13.86 -11.48
N GLY A 136 -19.98 12.74 -11.34
CA GLY A 136 -20.13 11.57 -12.22
C GLY A 136 -19.41 11.67 -13.57
N CYS A 137 -19.82 10.83 -14.50
CA CYS A 137 -19.29 10.81 -15.87
C CYS A 137 -19.64 12.09 -16.61
N ILE A 138 -18.75 12.49 -17.49
CA ILE A 138 -19.00 13.55 -18.45
C ILE A 138 -19.29 12.91 -19.81
N ASP A 139 -20.43 13.24 -20.40
CA ASP A 139 -20.90 12.61 -21.63
C ASP A 139 -20.41 13.32 -22.90
N THR A 140 -20.12 14.63 -22.81
CA THR A 140 -19.72 15.46 -23.94
C THR A 140 -18.47 16.30 -23.70
N ALA A 141 -17.71 16.58 -24.75
CA ALA A 141 -16.55 17.48 -24.68
C ALA A 141 -16.93 18.90 -24.24
N SER A 142 -18.19 19.35 -24.56
CA SER A 142 -18.70 20.65 -24.13
C SER A 142 -18.90 20.72 -22.62
N GLU A 143 -19.43 19.67 -21.99
CA GLU A 143 -19.53 19.57 -20.52
C GLU A 143 -18.15 19.53 -19.88
N ALA A 144 -17.21 18.76 -20.46
CA ALA A 144 -15.82 18.72 -20.03
C ALA A 144 -15.19 20.12 -20.01
N LYS A 145 -15.44 20.88 -21.08
CA LYS A 145 -14.95 22.26 -21.19
C LYS A 145 -15.58 23.19 -20.14
N ALA A 146 -16.89 23.14 -19.99
CA ALA A 146 -17.61 23.96 -19.00
C ALA A 146 -17.11 23.68 -17.57
N PHE A 147 -16.87 22.40 -17.24
CA PHE A 147 -16.29 22.02 -15.95
C PHE A 147 -14.85 22.56 -15.80
N ALA A 148 -13.99 22.33 -16.79
CA ALA A 148 -12.59 22.78 -16.76
C ALA A 148 -12.48 24.31 -16.66
N ASP A 149 -13.33 25.06 -17.35
CA ASP A 149 -13.40 26.52 -17.26
C ASP A 149 -13.81 26.99 -15.84
N THR A 150 -14.60 26.18 -15.11
CA THR A 150 -15.03 26.50 -13.73
C THR A 150 -13.93 26.23 -12.70
N VAL A 151 -13.22 25.08 -12.79
CA VAL A 151 -12.19 24.70 -11.81
C VAL A 151 -10.80 25.24 -12.18
N GLY A 152 -10.66 25.74 -13.41
CA GLY A 152 -9.42 26.24 -13.97
C GLY A 152 -8.46 25.10 -14.40
N TYR A 153 -7.65 25.38 -15.41
CA TYR A 153 -6.60 24.46 -15.88
C TYR A 153 -5.38 24.48 -14.94
N PRO A 154 -4.56 23.41 -14.92
CA PRO A 154 -4.73 22.16 -15.63
C PRO A 154 -5.81 21.26 -14.99
N VAL A 155 -6.38 20.37 -15.81
CA VAL A 155 -7.35 19.34 -15.38
C VAL A 155 -6.87 17.95 -15.77
N LEU A 156 -7.37 16.94 -15.09
CA LEU A 156 -7.07 15.53 -15.33
C LEU A 156 -8.36 14.82 -15.76
N ILE A 157 -8.34 14.20 -16.92
CA ILE A 157 -9.40 13.32 -17.41
C ILE A 157 -9.07 11.90 -16.93
N LYS A 158 -10.04 11.23 -16.31
CA LYS A 158 -9.89 9.88 -15.78
C LYS A 158 -11.00 8.95 -16.29
N ALA A 159 -10.62 7.73 -16.67
CA ALA A 159 -11.59 6.67 -16.90
C ALA A 159 -12.30 6.28 -15.60
N THR A 160 -13.61 6.03 -15.66
CA THR A 160 -14.41 5.55 -14.50
C THR A 160 -14.05 4.12 -14.12
N ALA A 161 -13.73 3.30 -15.12
CA ALA A 161 -13.21 1.95 -14.94
C ALA A 161 -11.69 1.97 -15.16
N GLY A 162 -10.91 1.44 -14.20
CA GLY A 162 -9.45 1.32 -14.35
C GLY A 162 -8.66 1.70 -13.10
N GLY A 163 -7.36 1.36 -13.12
CA GLY A 163 -6.42 1.61 -12.04
C GLY A 163 -4.97 1.69 -12.55
N GLY A 164 -4.03 2.08 -11.67
CA GLY A 164 -2.61 2.10 -12.00
C GLY A 164 -2.19 3.12 -13.07
N GLY A 165 -2.92 4.24 -13.20
CA GLY A 165 -2.57 5.32 -14.13
C GLY A 165 -3.01 5.14 -15.58
N LYS A 166 -3.63 4.01 -15.95
CA LYS A 166 -4.19 3.81 -17.29
C LYS A 166 -5.51 4.57 -17.45
N GLY A 167 -5.71 5.20 -18.62
CA GLY A 167 -6.91 6.01 -18.90
C GLY A 167 -6.92 7.37 -18.20
N MET A 168 -5.75 7.90 -17.85
CA MET A 168 -5.57 9.26 -17.33
C MET A 168 -4.88 10.15 -18.34
N ARG A 169 -5.40 11.37 -18.54
CA ARG A 169 -4.82 12.36 -19.46
C ARG A 169 -4.83 13.74 -18.82
N GLU A 170 -3.66 14.35 -18.77
CA GLU A 170 -3.51 15.73 -18.31
C GLU A 170 -3.85 16.70 -19.44
N VAL A 171 -4.57 17.78 -19.10
CA VAL A 171 -4.91 18.85 -20.02
C VAL A 171 -4.48 20.17 -19.40
N HIS A 172 -3.42 20.73 -19.95
CA HIS A 172 -2.84 22.00 -19.48
C HIS A 172 -3.40 23.21 -20.25
N ASP A 173 -3.70 23.03 -21.55
CA ASP A 173 -4.24 24.08 -22.41
C ASP A 173 -5.70 23.78 -22.78
N PRO A 174 -6.59 24.78 -22.71
CA PRO A 174 -7.99 24.65 -23.15
C PRO A 174 -8.19 24.14 -24.57
N THR A 175 -7.24 24.40 -25.46
CA THR A 175 -7.30 24.00 -26.89
C THR A 175 -7.14 22.50 -27.09
N ASP A 176 -6.49 21.82 -26.14
CA ASP A 176 -6.24 20.37 -26.21
C ASP A 176 -7.37 19.54 -25.61
N LEU A 177 -8.29 20.15 -24.84
CA LEU A 177 -9.27 19.44 -24.04
C LEU A 177 -10.12 18.47 -24.87
N GLU A 178 -10.66 18.91 -26.00
CA GLU A 178 -11.55 18.08 -26.82
C GLU A 178 -10.83 16.85 -27.37
N SER A 179 -9.61 17.04 -27.87
CA SER A 179 -8.79 15.96 -28.43
C SER A 179 -8.40 14.94 -27.35
N GLN A 180 -7.99 15.41 -26.15
CA GLN A 180 -7.64 14.55 -25.02
C GLN A 180 -8.86 13.83 -24.43
N TYR A 181 -10.03 14.49 -24.41
CA TYR A 181 -11.28 13.87 -23.99
C TYR A 181 -11.67 12.68 -24.88
N GLN A 182 -11.65 12.86 -26.22
CA GLN A 182 -11.95 11.78 -27.16
C GLN A 182 -10.93 10.64 -27.08
N ALA A 183 -9.66 10.97 -26.95
CA ALA A 183 -8.60 9.98 -26.79
C ALA A 183 -8.76 9.18 -25.49
N ALA A 184 -9.09 9.83 -24.36
CA ALA A 184 -9.32 9.15 -23.08
C ALA A 184 -10.52 8.18 -23.16
N ARG A 185 -11.62 8.57 -23.77
CA ARG A 185 -12.79 7.69 -23.97
C ARG A 185 -12.46 6.48 -24.83
N THR A 186 -11.75 6.69 -25.95
CA THR A 186 -11.34 5.62 -26.85
C THR A 186 -10.44 4.61 -26.13
N GLU A 187 -9.47 5.10 -25.38
CA GLU A 187 -8.56 4.27 -24.59
C GLU A 187 -9.29 3.49 -23.49
N ALA A 188 -10.21 4.15 -22.77
CA ALA A 188 -11.01 3.54 -21.72
C ALA A 188 -11.92 2.43 -22.28
N GLY A 189 -12.60 2.69 -23.40
CA GLY A 189 -13.43 1.71 -24.10
C GLY A 189 -12.64 0.49 -24.56
N ALA A 190 -11.46 0.70 -25.12
CA ALA A 190 -10.59 -0.38 -25.60
C ALA A 190 -9.97 -1.20 -24.44
N ALA A 191 -9.55 -0.54 -23.36
CA ALA A 191 -8.87 -1.20 -22.27
C ALA A 191 -9.80 -1.87 -21.25
N PHE A 192 -10.97 -1.26 -20.99
CA PHE A 192 -11.85 -1.66 -19.89
C PHE A 192 -13.28 -2.03 -20.33
N GLY A 193 -13.61 -1.90 -21.62
CA GLY A 193 -14.97 -2.14 -22.13
C GLY A 193 -16.01 -1.08 -21.68
N ASN A 194 -15.56 0.00 -21.02
CA ASN A 194 -16.36 1.12 -20.57
C ASN A 194 -15.63 2.41 -20.93
N ASP A 195 -16.26 3.27 -21.73
CA ASP A 195 -15.70 4.53 -22.21
C ASP A 195 -16.03 5.74 -21.33
N GLY A 196 -16.69 5.52 -20.19
CA GLY A 196 -17.03 6.57 -19.23
C GLY A 196 -15.77 7.26 -18.68
N VAL A 197 -15.77 8.58 -18.73
CA VAL A 197 -14.71 9.42 -18.16
C VAL A 197 -15.30 10.52 -17.28
N TYR A 198 -14.51 10.97 -16.31
CA TYR A 198 -14.81 12.12 -15.48
C TYR A 198 -13.59 13.05 -15.43
N LEU A 199 -13.78 14.29 -15.01
CA LEU A 199 -12.73 15.29 -14.90
C LEU A 199 -12.48 15.65 -13.44
N GLU A 200 -11.20 15.90 -13.14
CA GLU A 200 -10.75 16.46 -11.85
C GLU A 200 -9.77 17.61 -12.08
N LYS A 201 -9.68 18.51 -11.11
CA LYS A 201 -8.58 19.46 -11.05
C LYS A 201 -7.26 18.68 -10.93
N LEU A 202 -6.28 18.99 -11.78
CA LEU A 202 -4.94 18.42 -11.61
C LEU A 202 -4.24 19.11 -10.43
N VAL A 203 -3.88 18.34 -9.43
CA VAL A 203 -3.03 18.81 -8.33
C VAL A 203 -1.58 18.73 -8.82
N LEU A 204 -0.92 19.88 -8.93
CA LEU A 204 0.44 19.97 -9.45
C LEU A 204 1.44 19.59 -8.37
N ARG A 205 2.44 18.77 -8.72
CA ARG A 205 3.54 18.36 -7.85
C ARG A 205 3.07 17.98 -6.44
N PRO A 206 2.05 17.11 -6.31
CA PRO A 206 1.52 16.78 -5.00
C PRO A 206 2.52 15.90 -4.24
N ARG A 207 2.35 15.88 -2.91
CA ARG A 207 2.86 14.78 -2.10
C ARG A 207 1.80 13.70 -1.96
N HIS A 208 2.23 12.48 -1.85
CA HIS A 208 1.40 11.35 -1.49
C HIS A 208 1.54 11.11 0.01
N VAL A 209 0.57 11.54 0.77
CA VAL A 209 0.53 11.38 2.22
C VAL A 209 -0.66 10.52 2.61
N GLU A 210 -0.44 9.56 3.48
CA GLU A 210 -1.49 8.61 3.86
C GLU A 210 -1.57 8.45 5.37
N VAL A 211 -2.76 8.16 5.88
CA VAL A 211 -3.02 8.01 7.32
C VAL A 211 -3.39 6.56 7.64
N GLN A 212 -2.60 5.91 8.49
CA GLN A 212 -2.90 4.58 9.01
C GLN A 212 -4.06 4.66 10.00
N VAL A 213 -5.06 3.81 9.83
CA VAL A 213 -6.21 3.73 10.72
C VAL A 213 -6.39 2.32 11.27
N LEU A 214 -6.97 2.23 12.48
CA LEU A 214 -7.50 1.02 13.07
C LEU A 214 -8.91 1.29 13.56
N ALA A 215 -9.80 0.33 13.38
CA ALA A 215 -11.16 0.38 13.90
C ALA A 215 -11.60 -1.00 14.44
N ASP A 216 -12.37 -1.01 15.53
CA ASP A 216 -12.87 -2.23 16.17
C ASP A 216 -14.40 -2.24 16.31
N ASP A 217 -14.95 -3.36 16.78
CA ASP A 217 -16.39 -3.52 16.99
C ASP A 217 -16.90 -2.84 18.28
N PHE A 218 -16.02 -2.19 19.04
CA PHE A 218 -16.34 -1.49 20.29
C PHE A 218 -16.52 0.01 20.12
N GLY A 219 -16.50 0.49 18.85
CA GLY A 219 -16.65 1.90 18.50
C GLY A 219 -15.35 2.71 18.54
N ASN A 220 -14.21 2.06 18.78
CA ASN A 220 -12.93 2.76 18.68
C ASN A 220 -12.52 2.87 17.22
N SER A 221 -12.14 4.09 16.83
CA SER A 221 -11.53 4.39 15.53
C SER A 221 -10.37 5.33 15.79
N ILE A 222 -9.16 4.92 15.47
CA ILE A 222 -7.93 5.68 15.75
C ILE A 222 -7.07 5.86 14.50
N ALA A 223 -6.35 6.99 14.44
CA ALA A 223 -5.32 7.26 13.46
C ALA A 223 -3.94 7.08 14.10
N LEU A 224 -3.06 6.32 13.43
CA LEU A 224 -1.69 5.99 13.88
C LEU A 224 -0.64 6.84 13.17
N CYS A 225 -0.85 8.16 13.09
CA CYS A 225 -0.01 9.09 12.32
C CYS A 225 -0.04 8.82 10.81
N GLU A 226 0.72 9.63 10.08
CA GLU A 226 0.81 9.57 8.63
C GLU A 226 2.14 9.01 8.16
N ARG A 227 2.15 8.64 6.86
CA ARG A 227 3.33 8.29 6.07
C ARG A 227 3.42 9.19 4.85
N ASP A 228 4.62 9.56 4.45
CA ASP A 228 4.90 10.19 3.16
C ASP A 228 5.41 9.12 2.19
N CYS A 229 4.71 8.97 1.09
CA CYS A 229 4.97 7.97 0.04
C CYS A 229 5.25 8.63 -1.31
N SER A 230 5.79 9.85 -1.31
CA SER A 230 5.98 10.65 -2.52
C SER A 230 7.07 10.09 -3.43
N VAL A 231 8.08 9.38 -2.90
CA VAL A 231 9.12 8.77 -3.73
C VAL A 231 8.61 7.49 -4.38
N GLN A 232 8.11 7.64 -5.60
CA GLN A 232 7.47 6.58 -6.36
C GLN A 232 7.83 6.66 -7.85
N ARG A 233 7.78 5.52 -8.53
CA ARG A 233 7.99 5.41 -9.98
C ARG A 233 6.76 4.76 -10.62
N ARG A 234 6.15 5.45 -11.59
CA ARG A 234 4.93 4.96 -12.26
C ARG A 234 3.85 4.51 -11.26
N HIS A 235 3.64 5.32 -10.21
CA HIS A 235 2.72 5.07 -9.12
C HIS A 235 3.07 3.85 -8.23
N GLN A 236 4.29 3.34 -8.31
CA GLN A 236 4.82 2.32 -7.40
C GLN A 236 5.74 2.98 -6.38
N LYS A 237 5.38 2.92 -5.11
CA LYS A 237 6.16 3.46 -3.99
C LYS A 237 7.51 2.74 -3.92
N LEU A 238 8.59 3.46 -3.65
CA LEU A 238 9.96 2.94 -3.53
C LEU A 238 10.61 3.29 -2.19
N ILE A 239 10.29 4.47 -1.64
CA ILE A 239 10.73 4.91 -0.32
C ILE A 239 9.53 5.53 0.37
N GLU A 240 9.31 5.14 1.60
CA GLU A 240 8.28 5.68 2.49
C GLU A 240 8.91 6.19 3.78
N GLU A 241 8.41 7.29 4.31
CA GLU A 241 8.88 7.83 5.59
C GLU A 241 7.71 8.23 6.50
N ALA A 242 7.95 8.15 7.80
CA ALA A 242 7.01 8.58 8.82
C ALA A 242 7.76 9.20 10.01
N PRO A 243 7.26 10.35 10.53
CA PRO A 243 6.18 11.18 9.99
C PRO A 243 6.58 11.89 8.69
N SER A 244 5.60 12.43 7.95
CA SER A 244 5.86 13.24 6.76
C SER A 244 6.62 14.53 7.12
N PRO A 245 7.70 14.87 6.42
CA PRO A 245 8.44 16.11 6.63
C PRO A 245 7.64 17.36 6.20
N ALA A 246 6.53 17.17 5.47
CA ALA A 246 5.70 18.27 4.98
C ALA A 246 4.58 18.67 5.94
N LEU A 247 4.32 17.90 7.00
CA LEU A 247 3.22 18.16 7.91
C LEU A 247 3.70 18.80 9.22
N ASP A 248 3.11 19.92 9.56
CA ASP A 248 3.10 20.42 10.93
C ASP A 248 2.05 19.68 11.78
N GLU A 249 1.97 20.01 13.06
CA GLU A 249 1.05 19.35 14.00
C GLU A 249 -0.42 19.64 13.69
N GLU A 250 -0.74 20.84 13.20
CA GLU A 250 -2.12 21.23 12.85
C GLU A 250 -2.63 20.44 11.64
N LEU A 251 -1.83 20.37 10.59
CA LEU A 251 -2.17 19.65 9.37
C LEU A 251 -2.24 18.14 9.63
N ARG A 252 -1.30 17.58 10.40
CA ARG A 252 -1.34 16.17 10.84
C ARG A 252 -2.64 15.85 11.56
N ARG A 253 -3.05 16.70 12.49
CA ARG A 253 -4.31 16.53 13.22
C ARG A 253 -5.51 16.64 12.28
N ALA A 254 -5.52 17.59 11.36
CA ALA A 254 -6.62 17.75 10.40
C ALA A 254 -6.78 16.53 9.50
N MET A 255 -5.68 15.97 8.97
CA MET A 255 -5.69 14.75 8.18
C MET A 255 -6.14 13.54 9.01
N GLY A 256 -5.66 13.40 10.24
CA GLY A 256 -6.10 12.34 11.15
C GLY A 256 -7.60 12.39 11.43
N VAL A 257 -8.17 13.59 11.67
CA VAL A 257 -9.63 13.79 11.84
C VAL A 257 -10.39 13.42 10.56
N ALA A 258 -9.89 13.79 9.39
CA ALA A 258 -10.50 13.43 8.11
C ALA A 258 -10.49 11.91 7.90
N ALA A 259 -9.38 11.24 8.22
CA ALA A 259 -9.27 9.78 8.14
C ALA A 259 -10.27 9.07 9.08
N ILE A 260 -10.44 9.56 10.33
CA ILE A 260 -11.44 9.00 11.25
C ILE A 260 -12.87 9.22 10.76
N LYS A 261 -13.18 10.38 10.14
CA LYS A 261 -14.50 10.59 9.51
C LYS A 261 -14.74 9.59 8.39
N ALA A 262 -13.74 9.35 7.52
CA ALA A 262 -13.81 8.38 6.44
C ALA A 262 -14.12 6.96 6.97
N VAL A 263 -13.37 6.51 7.97
CA VAL A 263 -13.51 5.21 8.62
C VAL A 263 -14.93 5.00 9.18
N ARG A 264 -15.45 6.00 9.91
CA ARG A 264 -16.79 5.95 10.50
C ARG A 264 -17.92 5.98 9.45
N ALA A 265 -17.72 6.70 8.36
CA ALA A 265 -18.72 6.81 7.29
C ALA A 265 -18.98 5.48 6.56
N VAL A 266 -18.03 4.55 6.62
CA VAL A 266 -18.11 3.24 5.95
C VAL A 266 -18.21 2.07 6.93
N ASP A 267 -18.38 2.34 8.22
CA ASP A 267 -18.40 1.33 9.28
C ASP A 267 -17.20 0.38 9.18
N TYR A 268 -16.01 0.99 9.07
CA TYR A 268 -14.77 0.25 8.84
C TYR A 268 -14.38 -0.57 10.06
N ARG A 269 -13.82 -1.74 9.81
CA ARG A 269 -13.22 -2.60 10.81
C ARG A 269 -11.83 -3.05 10.39
N ASN A 270 -10.94 -3.26 11.36
CA ASN A 270 -9.57 -3.73 11.21
C ASN A 270 -8.61 -2.61 10.76
N ALA A 271 -7.45 -2.97 10.19
CA ALA A 271 -6.45 -2.03 9.72
C ALA A 271 -6.74 -1.57 8.30
N GLY A 272 -6.64 -0.27 8.06
CA GLY A 272 -6.78 0.34 6.74
C GLY A 272 -5.93 1.60 6.63
N THR A 273 -5.89 2.16 5.43
CA THR A 273 -5.14 3.38 5.15
C THR A 273 -5.96 4.31 4.27
N ILE A 274 -6.02 5.58 4.65
CA ILE A 274 -6.63 6.64 3.84
C ILE A 274 -5.51 7.41 3.15
N GLU A 275 -5.48 7.36 1.82
CA GLU A 275 -4.50 8.04 0.99
C GLU A 275 -4.99 9.42 0.56
N PHE A 276 -4.10 10.41 0.61
CA PHE A 276 -4.36 11.80 0.25
C PHE A 276 -3.30 12.33 -0.68
N LEU A 277 -3.71 13.24 -1.57
CA LEU A 277 -2.81 14.17 -2.24
C LEU A 277 -2.71 15.44 -1.41
N LEU A 278 -1.50 15.88 -1.12
CA LEU A 278 -1.21 17.13 -0.41
C LEU A 278 -0.58 18.12 -1.40
N ASP A 279 -1.18 19.29 -1.57
CA ASP A 279 -0.64 20.35 -2.42
C ASP A 279 0.38 21.25 -1.70
N GLU A 280 1.06 22.10 -2.45
CA GLU A 280 2.09 23.04 -1.93
C GLU A 280 1.54 24.08 -0.94
N ARG A 281 0.20 24.25 -0.88
CA ARG A 281 -0.47 25.20 0.01
C ARG A 281 -0.97 24.56 1.31
N GLY A 282 -0.74 23.26 1.48
CA GLY A 282 -1.21 22.49 2.63
C GLY A 282 -2.66 22.03 2.51
N HIS A 283 -3.30 22.11 1.33
CA HIS A 283 -4.60 21.48 1.12
C HIS A 283 -4.40 20.00 0.80
N PHE A 284 -5.19 19.16 1.45
CA PHE A 284 -5.16 17.72 1.20
C PHE A 284 -6.49 17.21 0.66
N TYR A 285 -6.42 16.21 -0.21
CA TYR A 285 -7.57 15.68 -0.92
C TYR A 285 -7.54 14.16 -0.88
N PHE A 286 -8.67 13.55 -0.52
CA PHE A 286 -8.84 12.10 -0.55
C PHE A 286 -8.54 11.55 -1.96
N MET A 287 -7.72 10.52 -2.02
CA MET A 287 -7.39 9.79 -3.24
C MET A 287 -8.08 8.43 -3.27
N GLU A 288 -7.80 7.60 -2.28
CA GLU A 288 -8.41 6.27 -2.14
C GLU A 288 -8.28 5.74 -0.70
N MET A 289 -8.98 4.67 -0.41
CA MET A 289 -8.84 3.91 0.83
C MET A 289 -8.35 2.50 0.51
N ASN A 290 -7.22 2.11 1.10
CA ASN A 290 -6.76 0.73 1.06
C ASN A 290 -7.38 -0.03 2.24
N THR A 291 -8.22 -1.02 1.92
CA THR A 291 -9.00 -1.80 2.89
C THR A 291 -8.22 -3.01 3.44
N ARG A 292 -6.94 -2.82 3.69
CA ARG A 292 -5.97 -3.84 4.11
C ARG A 292 -4.76 -3.18 4.80
N VAL A 293 -3.88 -4.02 5.34
CA VAL A 293 -2.51 -3.57 5.68
C VAL A 293 -1.74 -3.21 4.40
N GLN A 294 -0.84 -2.24 4.48
CA GLN A 294 0.03 -1.87 3.37
C GLN A 294 1.47 -2.37 3.56
N VAL A 295 2.27 -2.35 2.48
CA VAL A 295 3.69 -2.76 2.50
C VAL A 295 4.45 -1.96 3.55
N GLU A 296 4.23 -0.65 3.57
CA GLU A 296 4.90 0.39 4.36
C GLU A 296 4.41 0.53 5.81
N HIS A 297 3.55 -0.39 6.30
CA HIS A 297 3.11 -0.37 7.70
C HIS A 297 4.27 -0.34 8.73
N PRO A 298 5.46 -0.90 8.45
CA PRO A 298 6.55 -0.92 9.41
C PRO A 298 7.05 0.46 9.84
N VAL A 299 7.00 1.50 8.99
CA VAL A 299 7.45 2.85 9.43
C VAL A 299 6.50 3.42 10.47
N THR A 300 5.18 3.19 10.34
CA THR A 300 4.20 3.56 11.36
C THR A 300 4.42 2.79 12.66
N GLU A 301 4.72 1.50 12.59
CA GLU A 301 5.04 0.68 13.76
C GLU A 301 6.23 1.24 14.53
N GLN A 302 7.27 1.69 13.83
CA GLN A 302 8.48 2.25 14.46
C GLN A 302 8.21 3.53 15.22
N ILE A 303 7.42 4.46 14.67
CA ILE A 303 7.18 5.77 15.28
C ILE A 303 6.04 5.76 16.31
N THR A 304 5.24 4.69 16.37
CA THR A 304 4.11 4.58 17.30
C THR A 304 4.28 3.50 18.36
N GLY A 305 5.21 2.56 18.13
CA GLY A 305 5.36 1.38 18.99
C GLY A 305 4.14 0.46 18.98
N THR A 306 3.36 0.45 17.88
CA THR A 306 2.16 -0.38 17.72
C THR A 306 2.43 -1.45 16.66
N ASP A 307 2.29 -2.73 17.00
CA ASP A 307 2.34 -3.84 16.04
C ASP A 307 0.99 -3.97 15.32
N ILE A 308 0.90 -3.43 14.10
CA ILE A 308 -0.34 -3.36 13.32
C ILE A 308 -0.86 -4.76 13.00
N ILE A 309 0.00 -5.71 12.70
CA ILE A 309 -0.43 -7.08 12.38
C ILE A 309 -1.01 -7.77 13.61
N LYS A 310 -0.44 -7.56 14.80
CA LYS A 310 -1.04 -8.07 16.03
C LYS A 310 -2.38 -7.43 16.33
N GLU A 311 -2.53 -6.12 16.09
CA GLU A 311 -3.84 -5.47 16.23
C GLU A 311 -4.87 -6.03 15.25
N GLN A 312 -4.49 -6.32 13.99
CA GLN A 312 -5.39 -6.98 13.05
C GLN A 312 -5.91 -8.34 13.59
N LEU A 313 -5.03 -9.15 14.17
CA LEU A 313 -5.38 -10.45 14.74
C LEU A 313 -6.30 -10.30 15.97
N ARG A 314 -6.01 -9.33 16.85
CA ARG A 314 -6.83 -9.04 18.04
C ARG A 314 -8.23 -8.56 17.67
N ILE A 315 -8.31 -7.54 16.81
CA ILE A 315 -9.58 -6.99 16.37
C ILE A 315 -10.43 -8.07 15.69
N ALA A 316 -9.85 -8.87 14.81
CA ALA A 316 -10.56 -9.94 14.14
C ALA A 316 -11.05 -11.05 15.10
N SER A 317 -10.34 -11.27 16.20
CA SER A 317 -10.75 -12.22 17.24
C SER A 317 -11.79 -11.66 18.24
N GLY A 318 -12.27 -10.41 18.02
CA GLY A 318 -13.28 -9.78 18.87
C GLY A 318 -12.70 -9.07 20.10
N GLU A 319 -11.42 -8.70 20.07
CA GLU A 319 -10.80 -7.90 21.12
C GLU A 319 -10.80 -6.40 20.72
N PRO A 320 -10.88 -5.47 21.69
CA PRO A 320 -10.74 -4.05 21.39
C PRO A 320 -9.29 -3.71 20.97
N ILE A 321 -9.12 -2.59 20.27
CA ILE A 321 -7.80 -2.04 19.92
C ILE A 321 -6.98 -1.84 21.19
N SER A 322 -5.85 -2.54 21.32
CA SER A 322 -5.05 -2.54 22.55
C SER A 322 -4.42 -1.19 22.87
N CYS A 323 -4.14 -0.39 21.86
CA CYS A 323 -3.51 0.91 21.96
C CYS A 323 -4.48 2.10 21.91
N ALA A 324 -5.80 1.88 21.93
CA ALA A 324 -6.80 2.94 21.79
C ALA A 324 -6.66 4.08 22.81
N SER A 325 -6.27 3.76 24.04
CA SER A 325 -6.07 4.75 25.12
C SER A 325 -4.87 5.69 24.88
N ARG A 326 -4.00 5.39 23.90
CA ARG A 326 -2.85 6.23 23.54
C ARG A 326 -3.19 7.29 22.49
N ALA A 327 -4.37 7.24 21.89
CA ALA A 327 -4.80 8.24 20.90
C ALA A 327 -5.15 9.59 21.58
N PRO A 328 -4.85 10.75 20.95
CA PRO A 328 -4.19 10.88 19.66
C PRO A 328 -2.70 10.54 19.73
N PHE A 329 -2.21 9.86 18.70
CA PHE A 329 -0.80 9.47 18.63
C PHE A 329 0.08 10.66 18.27
N VAL A 330 1.17 10.79 19.01
CA VAL A 330 2.28 11.70 18.69
C VAL A 330 3.42 10.83 18.16
N PRO A 331 3.97 11.11 16.97
CA PRO A 331 5.05 10.34 16.43
C PRO A 331 6.30 10.48 17.31
N PHE A 332 6.99 9.37 17.53
CA PHE A 332 8.24 9.35 18.27
C PHE A 332 9.38 9.04 17.30
N GLY A 333 10.32 9.95 17.13
CA GLY A 333 11.41 9.82 16.18
C GLY A 333 10.95 9.88 14.71
N HIS A 334 11.76 9.28 13.84
CA HIS A 334 11.53 9.23 12.41
C HIS A 334 11.95 7.88 11.83
N ALA A 335 11.13 7.30 10.95
CA ALA A 335 11.41 6.04 10.28
C ALA A 335 11.36 6.19 8.77
N MET A 336 12.20 5.42 8.06
CA MET A 336 12.18 5.30 6.61
C MET A 336 12.18 3.84 6.21
N GLU A 337 11.39 3.49 5.20
CA GLU A 337 11.40 2.18 4.56
C GLU A 337 11.94 2.31 3.13
N PHE A 338 12.82 1.39 2.75
CA PHE A 338 13.37 1.25 1.40
C PHE A 338 12.93 -0.09 0.85
N ARG A 339 12.19 -0.09 -0.26
CA ARG A 339 11.79 -1.34 -0.94
C ARG A 339 12.95 -1.88 -1.74
N ILE A 340 13.50 -2.99 -1.30
CA ILE A 340 14.58 -3.69 -2.00
C ILE A 340 13.94 -4.67 -2.98
N ASN A 341 13.82 -4.22 -4.23
CA ASN A 341 13.23 -4.99 -5.32
C ASN A 341 14.31 -5.67 -6.17
N ALA A 342 14.00 -6.84 -6.71
CA ALA A 342 14.80 -7.53 -7.73
C ALA A 342 14.58 -6.86 -9.10
N GLU A 343 15.10 -5.65 -9.24
CA GLU A 343 15.00 -4.78 -10.40
C GLU A 343 16.34 -4.12 -10.67
N ASP A 344 16.61 -3.81 -11.94
CA ASP A 344 17.85 -3.18 -12.40
C ASP A 344 17.62 -1.71 -12.70
N PRO A 345 17.97 -0.78 -11.79
CA PRO A 345 17.78 0.65 -12.00
C PRO A 345 18.61 1.20 -13.16
N ALA A 346 19.77 0.60 -13.48
CA ALA A 346 20.60 1.04 -14.58
C ALA A 346 20.01 0.72 -15.98
N HIS A 347 18.98 -0.14 -16.01
CA HIS A 347 18.29 -0.54 -17.23
C HIS A 347 16.77 -0.34 -17.12
N GLY A 348 16.35 0.83 -16.61
CA GLY A 348 14.95 1.22 -16.54
C GLY A 348 14.10 0.40 -15.55
N PHE A 349 14.69 -0.06 -14.45
CA PHE A 349 14.02 -0.90 -13.43
C PHE A 349 13.45 -2.21 -14.01
N ARG A 350 14.15 -2.79 -14.97
CA ARG A 350 13.77 -4.08 -15.53
C ARG A 350 13.79 -5.14 -14.44
N PRO A 351 12.73 -5.98 -14.31
CA PRO A 351 12.73 -7.11 -13.39
C PRO A 351 13.93 -8.02 -13.60
N CYS A 352 14.56 -8.43 -12.50
CA CYS A 352 15.76 -9.25 -12.50
C CYS A 352 15.55 -10.52 -11.64
N PRO A 353 14.67 -11.46 -12.09
CA PRO A 353 14.50 -12.74 -11.40
C PRO A 353 15.79 -13.55 -11.48
N GLY A 354 16.05 -14.36 -10.44
CA GLY A 354 17.27 -15.17 -10.40
C GLY A 354 17.50 -15.81 -9.04
N THR A 355 18.66 -16.40 -8.85
CA THR A 355 19.07 -17.01 -7.59
C THR A 355 19.98 -16.05 -6.83
N ILE A 356 19.63 -15.77 -5.57
CA ILE A 356 20.44 -15.00 -4.65
C ILE A 356 21.60 -15.87 -4.19
N THR A 357 22.82 -15.51 -4.63
CA THR A 357 24.06 -16.25 -4.28
C THR A 357 24.62 -15.82 -2.93
N LYS A 358 24.29 -14.58 -2.50
CA LYS A 358 24.70 -14.03 -1.23
C LYS A 358 23.62 -13.10 -0.69
N PHE A 359 23.28 -13.22 0.59
CA PHE A 359 22.32 -12.36 1.30
C PHE A 359 22.88 -12.03 2.68
N GLU A 360 23.36 -10.80 2.85
CA GLU A 360 23.86 -10.26 4.11
C GLU A 360 23.05 -8.98 4.44
N PRO A 361 21.98 -9.10 5.24
CA PRO A 361 21.20 -7.94 5.64
C PRO A 361 21.95 -7.09 6.66
N PRO A 362 21.75 -5.75 6.63
CA PRO A 362 22.33 -4.87 7.65
C PRO A 362 21.71 -5.14 9.02
N ALA A 363 22.43 -4.76 10.05
CA ALA A 363 22.00 -4.91 11.44
C ALA A 363 22.35 -3.67 12.28
N GLY A 364 22.20 -3.79 13.60
CA GLY A 364 22.52 -2.75 14.56
C GLY A 364 21.32 -1.88 14.97
N PRO A 365 21.53 -0.91 15.88
CA PRO A 365 20.45 -0.10 16.45
C PRO A 365 19.63 0.62 15.40
N GLY A 366 18.29 0.55 15.51
CA GLY A 366 17.35 1.23 14.61
C GLY A 366 17.35 0.69 13.19
N VAL A 367 17.75 -0.57 12.96
CA VAL A 367 17.67 -1.26 11.67
C VAL A 367 16.78 -2.49 11.81
N ARG A 368 15.74 -2.58 10.94
CA ARG A 368 14.84 -3.72 10.81
C ARG A 368 14.80 -4.14 9.36
N VAL A 369 14.96 -5.42 9.10
CA VAL A 369 14.82 -5.99 7.75
C VAL A 369 13.69 -7.00 7.74
N GLU A 370 12.64 -6.70 6.96
CA GLU A 370 11.57 -7.65 6.65
C GLU A 370 11.88 -8.34 5.33
N SER A 371 12.12 -9.64 5.39
CA SER A 371 12.47 -10.43 4.21
C SER A 371 12.14 -11.90 4.41
N TYR A 372 11.80 -12.56 3.32
CA TYR A 372 11.58 -14.01 3.28
C TYR A 372 12.72 -14.77 2.61
N VAL A 373 13.68 -14.04 2.02
CA VAL A 373 14.79 -14.65 1.27
C VAL A 373 16.02 -14.88 2.15
N ARG A 374 16.88 -15.76 1.67
CA ARG A 374 18.19 -16.11 2.22
C ARG A 374 19.14 -16.43 1.08
N THR A 375 20.42 -16.58 1.36
CA THR A 375 21.36 -17.15 0.39
C THR A 375 20.83 -18.48 -0.14
N GLY A 376 20.81 -18.64 -1.45
CA GLY A 376 20.22 -19.77 -2.17
C GLY A 376 18.75 -19.60 -2.57
N SER A 377 18.04 -18.56 -2.08
CA SER A 377 16.65 -18.31 -2.47
C SER A 377 16.56 -17.91 -3.93
N ARG A 378 15.48 -18.36 -4.59
CA ARG A 378 15.16 -17.99 -5.96
C ARG A 378 14.08 -16.92 -5.98
N ILE A 379 14.31 -15.83 -6.71
CA ILE A 379 13.30 -14.82 -7.03
C ILE A 379 12.60 -15.25 -8.32
N SER A 380 11.31 -15.49 -8.18
CA SER A 380 10.46 -16.01 -9.25
C SER A 380 10.00 -14.90 -10.21
N PRO A 381 9.90 -15.16 -11.52
CA PRO A 381 9.29 -14.23 -12.48
C PRO A 381 7.76 -14.20 -12.44
N TYR A 382 7.12 -15.06 -11.64
CA TYR A 382 5.66 -15.18 -11.58
C TYR A 382 4.99 -14.19 -10.61
N TYR A 383 5.76 -13.55 -9.74
CA TYR A 383 5.26 -12.68 -8.67
C TYR A 383 5.97 -11.33 -8.68
N ASP A 384 5.62 -10.46 -7.73
CA ASP A 384 6.28 -9.17 -7.55
C ASP A 384 7.80 -9.32 -7.29
N SER A 385 8.53 -8.23 -7.51
CA SER A 385 9.98 -8.17 -7.38
C SER A 385 10.49 -7.92 -5.96
N LEU A 386 9.62 -7.72 -4.95
CA LEU A 386 10.02 -7.35 -3.60
C LEU A 386 10.80 -8.47 -2.90
N VAL A 387 12.06 -8.20 -2.61
CA VAL A 387 13.00 -9.10 -1.92
C VAL A 387 13.01 -8.86 -0.42
N ALA A 388 13.07 -7.58 -0.05
CA ALA A 388 13.14 -7.14 1.34
C ALA A 388 12.62 -5.71 1.49
N LYS A 389 12.23 -5.37 2.74
CA LYS A 389 12.04 -4.00 3.19
C LYS A 389 13.14 -3.69 4.18
N LEU A 390 13.96 -2.69 3.89
CA LEU A 390 14.90 -2.14 4.82
C LEU A 390 14.21 -0.98 5.54
N VAL A 391 13.99 -1.11 6.82
CA VAL A 391 13.38 -0.08 7.66
C VAL A 391 14.43 0.46 8.63
N VAL A 392 14.63 1.76 8.63
CA VAL A 392 15.52 2.43 9.56
C VAL A 392 14.72 3.39 10.44
N TYR A 393 15.19 3.57 11.67
CA TYR A 393 14.57 4.43 12.66
C TYR A 393 15.64 5.32 13.30
N GLY A 394 15.36 6.61 13.46
CA GLY A 394 16.21 7.59 14.16
C GLY A 394 15.39 8.41 15.16
N GLN A 395 16.10 9.15 16.06
CA GLN A 395 15.44 10.09 16.96
C GLN A 395 14.84 11.27 16.20
N ASP A 396 15.42 11.57 15.04
CA ASP A 396 14.97 12.57 14.08
C ASP A 396 15.24 12.09 12.65
N ARG A 397 14.88 12.92 11.67
CA ARG A 397 15.03 12.59 10.24
C ARG A 397 16.50 12.50 9.83
N ASP A 398 17.36 13.34 10.37
CA ASP A 398 18.79 13.35 10.03
C ASP A 398 19.48 12.06 10.49
N GLU A 399 19.16 11.58 11.70
CA GLU A 399 19.64 10.28 12.18
C GLU A 399 19.07 9.13 11.33
N ALA A 400 17.80 9.19 10.93
CA ALA A 400 17.21 8.17 10.05
C ALA A 400 17.90 8.15 8.68
N LEU A 401 18.19 9.31 8.06
CA LEU A 401 18.96 9.43 6.82
C LEU A 401 20.38 8.86 6.96
N ALA A 402 21.10 9.23 8.02
CA ALA A 402 22.45 8.73 8.27
C ALA A 402 22.44 7.20 8.45
N ARG A 403 21.44 6.68 9.17
CA ARG A 403 21.25 5.25 9.40
C ARG A 403 20.87 4.50 8.12
N GLY A 404 20.04 5.13 7.27
CA GLY A 404 19.70 4.61 5.94
C GLY A 404 20.91 4.45 5.05
N ARG A 405 21.80 5.46 4.98
CA ARG A 405 23.06 5.38 4.20
C ARG A 405 23.91 4.21 4.69
N ARG A 406 24.20 4.15 5.99
CA ARG A 406 24.98 3.06 6.58
C ARG A 406 24.36 1.70 6.28
N ALA A 407 23.07 1.54 6.50
CA ALA A 407 22.41 0.25 6.33
C ALA A 407 22.38 -0.19 4.84
N LEU A 408 22.18 0.73 3.89
CA LEU A 408 22.26 0.41 2.47
C LEU A 408 23.69 0.06 2.03
N ASP A 409 24.73 0.64 2.67
CA ASP A 409 26.13 0.30 2.40
C ASP A 409 26.50 -1.09 2.91
N GLU A 410 25.92 -1.52 4.02
CA GLU A 410 26.11 -2.85 4.60
C GLU A 410 25.28 -3.94 3.89
N PHE A 411 24.21 -3.57 3.18
CA PHE A 411 23.29 -4.54 2.58
C PHE A 411 23.87 -5.17 1.33
N VAL A 412 24.24 -6.44 1.42
CA VAL A 412 24.81 -7.20 0.29
C VAL A 412 23.81 -8.22 -0.23
N ILE A 413 23.43 -8.07 -1.50
CA ILE A 413 22.65 -9.06 -2.27
C ILE A 413 23.38 -9.30 -3.58
N GLU A 414 23.78 -10.55 -3.82
CA GLU A 414 24.46 -10.96 -5.06
C GLU A 414 23.65 -12.01 -5.81
N GLY A 415 23.89 -12.13 -7.12
CA GLY A 415 23.20 -13.05 -8.03
C GLY A 415 22.04 -12.42 -8.78
N ILE A 416 21.53 -11.27 -8.32
CA ILE A 416 20.47 -10.48 -8.97
C ILE A 416 20.79 -8.98 -8.85
N ALA A 417 20.28 -8.16 -9.75
CA ALA A 417 20.28 -6.71 -9.57
C ALA A 417 19.15 -6.31 -8.61
N THR A 418 19.37 -5.26 -7.82
CA THR A 418 18.40 -4.73 -6.85
C THR A 418 18.37 -3.20 -6.86
N THR A 419 17.32 -2.64 -6.25
CA THR A 419 17.13 -1.19 -6.08
C THR A 419 18.06 -0.55 -5.04
N ILE A 420 18.96 -1.28 -4.39
CA ILE A 420 19.89 -0.75 -3.36
C ILE A 420 20.70 0.43 -3.90
N SER A 421 21.27 0.31 -5.12
CA SER A 421 22.06 1.37 -5.74
C SER A 421 21.24 2.63 -6.01
N PHE A 422 19.98 2.50 -6.38
CA PHE A 422 19.05 3.60 -6.56
C PHE A 422 18.79 4.31 -5.22
N HIS A 423 18.49 3.57 -4.17
CA HIS A 423 18.22 4.15 -2.84
C HIS A 423 19.42 4.93 -2.29
N ARG A 424 20.63 4.44 -2.49
CA ARG A 424 21.86 5.19 -2.14
C ARG A 424 21.91 6.55 -2.82
N ARG A 425 21.63 6.60 -4.12
CA ARG A 425 21.61 7.85 -4.88
C ARG A 425 20.52 8.80 -4.42
N VAL A 426 19.33 8.28 -4.04
CA VAL A 426 18.27 9.11 -3.47
C VAL A 426 18.72 9.75 -2.16
N LEU A 427 19.40 9.02 -1.29
CA LEU A 427 19.91 9.55 -0.02
C LEU A 427 21.04 10.59 -0.18
N ASP A 428 21.63 10.69 -1.37
CA ASP A 428 22.61 11.74 -1.72
C ASP A 428 21.94 12.95 -2.41
N ASN A 429 20.67 12.86 -2.77
CA ASN A 429 19.95 13.93 -3.45
C ASN A 429 19.51 15.02 -2.45
N ALA A 430 19.87 16.29 -2.75
CA ALA A 430 19.62 17.42 -1.86
C ALA A 430 18.11 17.67 -1.61
N VAL A 431 17.25 17.50 -2.65
CA VAL A 431 15.81 17.70 -2.55
C VAL A 431 15.18 16.64 -1.62
N PHE A 432 15.60 15.38 -1.75
CA PHE A 432 15.15 14.33 -0.82
C PHE A 432 15.65 14.60 0.60
N CYS A 433 16.92 14.93 0.77
CA CYS A 433 17.49 15.23 2.09
C CYS A 433 16.79 16.42 2.77
N ALA A 434 16.39 17.44 2.01
CA ALA A 434 15.62 18.58 2.51
C ALA A 434 14.16 18.23 2.85
N GLY A 435 13.70 17.03 2.53
CA GLY A 435 12.29 16.64 2.75
C GLY A 435 11.32 17.27 1.74
N GLU A 436 11.78 17.62 0.54
CA GLU A 436 11.01 18.34 -0.49
C GLU A 436 10.56 17.44 -1.66
N ALA A 437 10.70 16.12 -1.53
CA ALA A 437 10.29 15.18 -2.57
C ALA A 437 8.77 15.23 -2.80
N THR A 438 8.37 15.29 -4.07
CA THR A 438 7.00 15.23 -4.57
C THR A 438 6.82 13.99 -5.45
N THR A 439 5.60 13.68 -5.89
CA THR A 439 5.33 12.44 -6.65
C THR A 439 6.07 12.37 -7.99
N ASP A 440 6.54 13.50 -8.52
CA ASP A 440 7.38 13.62 -9.72
C ASP A 440 8.90 13.62 -9.43
N PHE A 441 9.31 13.36 -8.16
CA PHE A 441 10.70 13.43 -7.73
C PHE A 441 11.65 12.60 -8.61
N ILE A 442 11.30 11.37 -8.92
CA ILE A 442 12.18 10.50 -9.72
C ILE A 442 12.35 11.05 -11.15
N GLU A 443 11.26 11.53 -11.74
CA GLU A 443 11.28 12.09 -13.10
C GLU A 443 12.06 13.39 -13.18
N THR A 444 11.93 14.25 -12.15
CA THR A 444 12.55 15.58 -12.13
C THR A 444 13.97 15.60 -11.60
N GLN A 445 14.29 14.73 -10.63
CA GLN A 445 15.57 14.75 -9.91
C GLN A 445 16.48 13.57 -10.24
N MET A 446 15.93 12.48 -10.79
CA MET A 446 16.65 11.22 -11.03
C MET A 446 16.50 10.77 -12.50
N GLY A 447 16.25 11.69 -13.43
CA GLY A 447 15.96 11.41 -14.84
C GLY A 447 17.05 10.65 -15.61
N ASP A 448 18.29 10.65 -15.11
CA ASP A 448 19.41 9.87 -15.64
C ASP A 448 19.35 8.37 -15.26
N VAL A 449 18.38 7.97 -14.44
CA VAL A 449 18.14 6.56 -14.02
C VAL A 449 16.92 5.96 -14.72
N LEU A 450 16.17 6.78 -15.45
CA LEU A 450 15.02 6.35 -16.23
C LEU A 450 15.45 5.96 -17.63
#